data_2fbd90d0da55249bc596b6afe7395be5
#
_entry.id   2fbd90d0da55249bc596b6afe7395be5
#
_cell.length_a   1.000
_cell.length_b   1.000
_cell.length_c   1.000
_cell.angle_alpha   90.00
_cell.angle_beta   90.00
_cell.angle_gamma   90.00
#
_symmetry.space_group_name_H-M   'P 1'
#
loop_
_entity.id
_entity.type
_entity.pdbx_description
1 polymer ?
#
loop_
_entity_poly.entity_id
_entity_poly.type
_entity_poly.pdbx_seq_one_letter_code
_entity_poly.pdbx_strand_id
1 'polypeptide(L)'
;MPKYFAKLDENNIVTKLDLVAEGSAASEAKGEAFLRTLYNESTSVWKQYDKYTTKNTSTNGGTPFRGNGAIVGGEWDEANQVFWDSQPYPSWTKDTSNYSWKSPVDFPSEADGYSIVWNEPDQRWDSIKFSDDSEWYWNPNTSTWIAR
;
A
#
# COMPACT_ATOMS: atom_id res chain seq x y z
N MET A 1 23.01 -7.43 -3.35
CA MET A 1 21.89 -6.55 -2.94
C MET A 1 21.24 -7.13 -1.69
N PRO A 2 21.05 -6.35 -0.63
CA PRO A 2 20.34 -6.84 0.54
C PRO A 2 18.90 -7.19 0.19
N LYS A 3 18.31 -8.04 1.00
CA LYS A 3 16.91 -8.44 0.91
C LYS A 3 16.10 -7.69 1.98
N TYR A 4 14.88 -7.35 1.64
CA TYR A 4 13.97 -6.61 2.49
C TYR A 4 12.97 -7.55 3.14
N PHE A 5 12.75 -7.40 4.45
CA PHE A 5 11.86 -8.27 5.22
C PHE A 5 10.89 -7.46 6.08
N ALA A 6 9.67 -7.95 6.18
CA ALA A 6 8.62 -7.41 7.02
C ALA A 6 8.27 -8.40 8.12
N LYS A 7 8.27 -7.95 9.38
CA LYS A 7 7.81 -8.72 10.52
C LYS A 7 6.31 -8.61 10.64
N LEU A 8 5.64 -9.76 10.81
CA LEU A 8 4.20 -9.85 10.96
C LEU A 8 3.83 -10.18 12.40
N ASP A 9 2.73 -9.60 12.88
CA ASP A 9 2.11 -10.02 14.13
C ASP A 9 1.14 -11.21 13.89
N GLU A 10 0.43 -11.62 14.92
CA GLU A 10 -0.52 -12.74 14.86
C GLU A 10 -1.73 -12.47 13.96
N ASN A 11 -1.98 -11.22 13.59
CA ASN A 11 -3.04 -10.78 12.68
C ASN A 11 -2.52 -10.50 11.26
N ASN A 12 -1.28 -10.89 10.96
CA ASN A 12 -0.61 -10.60 9.69
C ASN A 12 -0.42 -9.10 9.40
N ILE A 13 -0.36 -8.28 10.43
CA ILE A 13 -0.06 -6.85 10.31
C ILE A 13 1.45 -6.65 10.37
N VAL A 14 1.98 -5.83 9.47
CA VAL A 14 3.40 -5.49 9.43
C VAL A 14 3.74 -4.58 10.61
N THR A 15 4.64 -5.04 11.47
CA THR A 15 5.06 -4.30 12.67
C THR A 15 6.46 -3.72 12.58
N LYS A 16 7.30 -4.28 11.69
CA LYS A 16 8.70 -3.85 11.54
C LYS A 16 9.22 -4.19 10.15
N LEU A 17 10.10 -3.35 9.63
CA LEU A 17 10.84 -3.61 8.39
C LEU A 17 12.32 -3.73 8.70
N ASP A 18 13.02 -4.64 8.01
CA ASP A 18 14.46 -4.81 8.18
C ASP A 18 15.14 -5.27 6.91
N LEU A 19 16.45 -5.19 6.90
CA LEU A 19 17.31 -5.59 5.80
C LEU A 19 18.19 -6.75 6.22
N VAL A 20 18.37 -7.72 5.33
CA VAL A 20 19.29 -8.84 5.54
C VAL A 20 20.27 -8.89 4.38
N ALA A 21 21.56 -9.01 4.70
CA ALA A 21 22.59 -9.19 3.67
C ALA A 21 22.27 -10.42 2.82
N GLU A 22 22.54 -10.33 1.52
CA GLU A 22 22.21 -11.37 0.55
C GLU A 22 22.76 -12.75 0.95
N GLY A 23 23.98 -12.81 1.48
CA GLY A 23 24.59 -14.06 1.92
C GLY A 23 23.84 -14.74 3.08
N SER A 24 23.17 -13.95 3.92
CA SER A 24 22.36 -14.46 5.04
C SER A 24 20.90 -14.68 4.64
N ALA A 25 20.48 -14.22 3.48
CA ALA A 25 19.13 -14.33 2.95
C ALA A 25 19.13 -15.02 1.58
N ALA A 26 19.88 -16.10 1.43
CA ALA A 26 19.91 -16.89 0.18
C ALA A 26 18.54 -17.48 -0.16
N SER A 27 17.65 -17.58 0.83
CA SER A 27 16.22 -17.86 0.68
C SER A 27 15.43 -17.06 1.72
N GLU A 28 14.12 -16.93 1.53
CA GLU A 28 13.25 -16.30 2.52
C GLU A 28 13.36 -16.99 3.88
N ALA A 29 13.35 -18.31 3.92
CA ALA A 29 13.48 -19.08 5.16
C ALA A 29 14.81 -18.81 5.89
N LYS A 30 15.91 -18.66 5.15
CA LYS A 30 17.21 -18.33 5.75
C LYS A 30 17.25 -16.91 6.29
N GLY A 31 16.66 -15.96 5.56
CA GLY A 31 16.54 -14.57 6.05
C GLY A 31 15.68 -14.47 7.30
N GLU A 32 14.56 -15.18 7.35
CA GLU A 32 13.71 -15.27 8.54
C GLU A 32 14.48 -15.86 9.72
N ALA A 33 15.21 -16.97 9.52
CA ALA A 33 16.02 -17.60 10.55
C ALA A 33 17.11 -16.66 11.09
N PHE A 34 17.76 -15.91 10.20
CA PHE A 34 18.76 -14.90 10.59
C PHE A 34 18.12 -13.82 11.50
N LEU A 35 16.95 -13.28 11.12
CA LEU A 35 16.28 -12.24 11.91
C LEU A 35 15.76 -12.76 13.26
N ARG A 36 15.27 -13.99 13.29
CA ARG A 36 14.90 -14.65 14.55
C ARG A 36 16.07 -14.74 15.52
N THR A 37 17.23 -15.08 15.01
CA THR A 37 18.45 -15.15 15.82
C THR A 37 18.90 -13.76 16.26
N LEU A 38 18.91 -12.80 15.34
CA LEU A 38 19.35 -11.42 15.59
C LEU A 38 18.54 -10.77 16.72
N TYR A 39 17.21 -10.95 16.71
CA TYR A 39 16.30 -10.36 17.68
C TYR A 39 15.98 -11.28 18.86
N ASN A 40 16.55 -12.49 18.89
CA ASN A 40 16.25 -13.50 19.91
C ASN A 40 14.72 -13.78 20.02
N GLU A 41 14.09 -13.95 18.88
CA GLU A 41 12.65 -14.16 18.73
C GLU A 41 12.38 -15.42 17.91
N SER A 42 12.42 -16.58 18.53
CA SER A 42 12.40 -17.89 17.84
C SER A 42 11.09 -18.16 17.05
N THR A 43 10.01 -17.44 17.36
CA THR A 43 8.69 -17.65 16.72
C THR A 43 8.22 -16.47 15.87
N SER A 44 9.03 -15.42 15.73
CA SER A 44 8.66 -14.28 14.89
C SER A 44 8.52 -14.70 13.42
N VAL A 45 7.57 -14.08 12.73
CA VAL A 45 7.29 -14.36 11.32
C VAL A 45 7.78 -13.19 10.48
N TRP A 46 8.59 -13.49 9.49
CA TRP A 46 9.14 -12.51 8.58
C TRP A 46 8.85 -12.93 7.13
N LYS A 47 8.40 -11.99 6.32
CA LYS A 47 8.16 -12.19 4.90
C LYS A 47 9.04 -11.24 4.09
N GLN A 48 9.66 -11.77 3.05
CA GLN A 48 10.43 -10.95 2.12
C GLN A 48 9.51 -10.08 1.26
N TYR A 49 9.94 -8.82 1.01
CA TYR A 49 9.25 -7.93 0.10
C TYR A 49 10.24 -7.26 -0.86
N ASP A 50 9.70 -6.62 -1.90
CA ASP A 50 10.46 -5.79 -2.83
C ASP A 50 10.01 -4.34 -2.68
N LYS A 51 10.93 -3.46 -2.30
CA LYS A 51 10.61 -2.03 -2.10
C LYS A 51 10.22 -1.30 -3.39
N TYR A 52 10.51 -1.87 -4.55
CA TYR A 52 10.18 -1.26 -5.84
C TYR A 52 8.84 -1.70 -6.41
N THR A 53 8.14 -2.61 -5.77
CA THR A 53 6.83 -3.07 -6.21
C THR A 53 5.71 -2.22 -5.60
N THR A 54 4.81 -1.72 -6.44
CA THR A 54 3.59 -1.01 -6.03
C THR A 54 2.48 -1.25 -7.04
N LYS A 55 1.28 -1.51 -6.55
CA LYS A 55 0.10 -1.82 -7.39
C LYS A 55 0.41 -2.87 -8.45
N ASN A 56 1.14 -3.90 -8.04
CA ASN A 56 1.58 -5.00 -8.88
C ASN A 56 2.42 -4.57 -10.12
N THR A 57 3.12 -3.47 -10.00
CA THR A 57 4.08 -2.99 -11.00
C THR A 57 5.44 -2.73 -10.35
N SER A 58 6.49 -2.66 -11.15
CA SER A 58 7.84 -2.34 -10.65
C SER A 58 8.24 -0.92 -11.03
N THR A 59 8.68 -0.14 -10.05
CA THR A 59 9.14 1.25 -10.27
C THR A 59 10.57 1.32 -10.81
N ASN A 60 11.32 0.22 -10.80
CA ASN A 60 12.71 0.15 -11.31
C ASN A 60 12.86 -0.68 -12.59
N GLY A 61 11.75 -1.05 -13.23
CA GLY A 61 11.75 -1.85 -14.47
C GLY A 61 11.95 -3.36 -14.25
N GLY A 62 12.02 -3.83 -13.00
CA GLY A 62 12.11 -5.25 -12.67
C GLY A 62 10.77 -5.97 -12.74
N THR A 63 10.74 -7.20 -12.22
CA THR A 63 9.51 -7.97 -12.09
C THR A 63 8.81 -7.62 -10.78
N PRO A 64 7.50 -7.31 -10.79
CA PRO A 64 6.73 -7.10 -9.55
C PRO A 64 6.80 -8.32 -8.63
N PHE A 65 6.86 -8.08 -7.33
CA PHE A 65 6.95 -9.13 -6.33
C PHE A 65 5.92 -8.88 -5.21
N ARG A 66 5.01 -9.82 -5.01
CA ARG A 66 4.02 -9.83 -3.92
C ARG A 66 3.13 -8.57 -3.85
N GLY A 67 2.74 -8.05 -5.00
CA GLY A 67 1.74 -6.98 -5.15
C GLY A 67 2.21 -5.59 -4.78
N ASN A 68 2.75 -5.43 -3.58
CA ASN A 68 3.29 -4.16 -3.06
C ASN A 68 4.51 -4.43 -2.19
N GLY A 69 5.36 -3.43 -2.03
CA GLY A 69 6.31 -3.40 -0.94
C GLY A 69 5.58 -3.33 0.40
N ALA A 70 6.21 -3.83 1.47
CA ALA A 70 5.62 -3.79 2.79
C ALA A 70 5.77 -2.40 3.43
N ILE A 71 4.76 -2.00 4.19
CA ILE A 71 4.81 -0.81 5.06
C ILE A 71 4.36 -1.20 6.46
N VAL A 72 4.88 -0.54 7.48
CA VAL A 72 4.40 -0.73 8.86
C VAL A 72 2.93 -0.30 8.93
N GLY A 73 2.09 -1.17 9.53
CA GLY A 73 0.64 -0.99 9.56
C GLY A 73 -0.10 -1.59 8.37
N GLY A 74 0.63 -1.99 7.32
CA GLY A 74 0.07 -2.76 6.22
C GLY A 74 -0.19 -4.20 6.61
N GLU A 75 -0.71 -4.98 5.68
CA GLU A 75 -1.16 -6.35 5.96
C GLU A 75 -0.54 -7.34 4.96
N TRP A 76 -0.24 -8.54 5.45
CA TRP A 76 0.11 -9.69 4.62
C TRP A 76 -1.13 -10.54 4.33
N ASP A 77 -1.38 -10.78 3.05
CA ASP A 77 -2.47 -11.62 2.56
C ASP A 77 -1.92 -13.00 2.20
N GLU A 78 -2.10 -13.96 3.09
CA GLU A 78 -1.58 -15.32 2.92
C GLU A 78 -2.22 -16.03 1.72
N ALA A 79 -3.52 -15.79 1.48
CA ALA A 79 -4.23 -16.46 0.39
C ALA A 79 -3.72 -16.04 -0.99
N ASN A 80 -3.43 -14.75 -1.17
CA ASN A 80 -2.94 -14.18 -2.43
C ASN A 80 -1.41 -14.04 -2.47
N GLN A 81 -0.72 -14.27 -1.34
CA GLN A 81 0.73 -14.10 -1.21
C GLN A 81 1.19 -12.69 -1.59
N VAL A 82 0.49 -11.67 -1.09
CA VAL A 82 0.76 -10.26 -1.38
C VAL A 82 0.68 -9.40 -0.12
N PHE A 83 1.33 -8.23 -0.20
CA PHE A 83 1.19 -7.17 0.79
C PHE A 83 0.13 -6.17 0.36
N TRP A 84 -0.66 -5.69 1.31
CA TRP A 84 -1.60 -4.59 1.15
C TRP A 84 -1.14 -3.42 1.99
N ASP A 85 -1.30 -2.21 1.46
CA ASP A 85 -1.17 -1.00 2.27
C ASP A 85 -2.30 -0.96 3.30
N SER A 86 -2.16 -0.12 4.33
CA SER A 86 -3.24 0.09 5.30
C SER A 86 -4.49 0.61 4.60
N GLN A 87 -5.67 0.14 5.02
CA GLN A 87 -6.93 0.64 4.49
C GLN A 87 -7.02 2.17 4.69
N PRO A 88 -7.15 2.96 3.62
CA PRO A 88 -7.16 4.43 3.75
C PRO A 88 -8.41 4.95 4.45
N TYR A 89 -9.56 4.36 4.13
CA TYR A 89 -10.87 4.76 4.65
C TYR A 89 -11.80 3.54 4.75
N PRO A 90 -12.74 3.52 5.70
CA PRO A 90 -13.65 2.38 5.89
C PRO A 90 -14.47 1.99 4.67
N SER A 91 -14.82 2.97 3.80
CA SER A 91 -15.60 2.72 2.59
C SER A 91 -14.81 2.13 1.43
N TRP A 92 -13.49 2.20 1.48
CA TRP A 92 -12.65 1.68 0.40
C TRP A 92 -12.53 0.17 0.45
N THR A 93 -12.46 -0.46 -0.71
CA THR A 93 -12.39 -1.91 -0.85
C THR A 93 -11.13 -2.35 -1.58
N LYS A 94 -10.74 -3.60 -1.35
CA LYS A 94 -9.59 -4.20 -2.03
C LYS A 94 -9.88 -4.47 -3.49
N ASP A 95 -9.00 -3.99 -4.38
CA ASP A 95 -9.00 -4.32 -5.80
C ASP A 95 -7.89 -5.34 -6.06
N THR A 96 -8.27 -6.60 -6.25
CA THR A 96 -7.31 -7.69 -6.46
C THR A 96 -6.69 -7.71 -7.86
N SER A 97 -7.17 -6.88 -8.78
CA SER A 97 -6.57 -6.78 -10.12
C SER A 97 -5.19 -6.15 -10.09
N ASN A 98 -4.94 -5.25 -9.12
CA ASN A 98 -3.66 -4.56 -8.96
C ASN A 98 -3.20 -4.45 -7.50
N TYR A 99 -3.89 -5.11 -6.57
CA TYR A 99 -3.61 -5.09 -5.12
C TYR A 99 -3.55 -3.68 -4.53
N SER A 100 -4.49 -2.84 -4.92
CA SER A 100 -4.67 -1.49 -4.38
C SER A 100 -6.05 -1.32 -3.75
N TRP A 101 -6.18 -0.32 -2.88
CA TRP A 101 -7.47 0.06 -2.31
C TRP A 101 -8.23 0.93 -3.31
N LYS A 102 -9.51 0.64 -3.48
CA LYS A 102 -10.40 1.33 -4.41
C LYS A 102 -11.48 2.08 -3.65
N SER A 103 -11.60 3.39 -3.94
CA SER A 103 -12.70 4.21 -3.43
C SER A 103 -14.03 3.83 -4.07
N PRO A 104 -15.18 4.06 -3.39
CA PRO A 104 -16.50 3.83 -3.98
C PRO A 104 -16.78 4.68 -5.24
N VAL A 105 -16.14 5.84 -5.33
CA VAL A 105 -16.23 6.75 -6.48
C VAL A 105 -14.83 6.87 -7.08
N ASP A 106 -14.71 6.65 -8.37
CA ASP A 106 -13.44 6.75 -9.07
C ASP A 106 -12.82 8.15 -8.91
N PHE A 107 -11.48 8.19 -8.88
CA PHE A 107 -10.75 9.46 -8.79
C PHE A 107 -11.14 10.40 -9.94
N PRO A 108 -11.35 11.70 -9.67
CA PRO A 108 -11.79 12.65 -10.69
C PRO A 108 -10.89 12.68 -11.91
N SER A 109 -11.50 12.62 -13.11
CA SER A 109 -10.80 12.70 -14.38
C SER A 109 -10.27 14.12 -14.68
N GLU A 110 -10.89 15.15 -14.10
CA GLU A 110 -10.49 16.56 -14.22
C GLU A 110 -9.74 17.00 -12.97
N ALA A 111 -8.55 16.40 -12.73
CA ALA A 111 -7.79 16.62 -11.50
C ALA A 111 -6.85 17.82 -11.55
N ASP A 112 -6.44 18.26 -12.73
CA ASP A 112 -5.44 19.33 -12.89
C ASP A 112 -5.96 20.66 -12.33
N GLY A 113 -5.13 21.30 -11.50
CA GLY A 113 -5.47 22.58 -10.89
C GLY A 113 -6.24 22.48 -9.58
N TYR A 114 -6.45 21.25 -9.06
CA TYR A 114 -7.18 21.01 -7.81
C TYR A 114 -6.36 20.20 -6.81
N SER A 115 -6.45 20.58 -5.54
CA SER A 115 -6.04 19.75 -4.40
C SER A 115 -7.21 18.88 -3.99
N ILE A 116 -7.11 17.58 -4.18
CA ILE A 116 -8.23 16.65 -4.09
C ILE A 116 -8.08 15.77 -2.85
N VAL A 117 -9.16 15.62 -2.08
CA VAL A 117 -9.21 14.79 -0.88
C VAL A 117 -10.52 13.99 -0.84
N TRP A 118 -10.44 12.76 -0.33
CA TRP A 118 -11.63 11.95 -0.12
C TRP A 118 -12.40 12.43 1.12
N ASN A 119 -13.68 12.64 0.95
CA ASN A 119 -14.61 13.00 2.04
C ASN A 119 -15.38 11.72 2.42
N GLU A 120 -14.92 11.06 3.49
CA GLU A 120 -15.53 9.79 3.93
C GLU A 120 -16.98 9.94 4.38
N PRO A 121 -17.38 10.95 5.19
CA PRO A 121 -18.77 11.11 5.58
C PRO A 121 -19.73 11.23 4.41
N ASP A 122 -19.36 11.98 3.38
CA ASP A 122 -20.19 12.20 2.20
C ASP A 122 -19.89 11.23 1.06
N GLN A 123 -18.87 10.40 1.22
CA GLN A 123 -18.39 9.44 0.22
C GLN A 123 -18.25 10.05 -1.18
N ARG A 124 -17.50 11.15 -1.23
CA ARG A 124 -17.24 11.90 -2.45
C ARG A 124 -15.83 12.49 -2.45
N TRP A 125 -15.38 12.95 -3.60
CA TRP A 125 -14.14 13.71 -3.71
C TRP A 125 -14.43 15.20 -3.55
N ASP A 126 -13.78 15.82 -2.57
CA ASP A 126 -13.78 17.27 -2.38
C ASP A 126 -12.47 17.85 -2.87
N SER A 127 -12.47 19.14 -3.21
CA SER A 127 -11.25 19.79 -3.69
C SER A 127 -11.21 21.29 -3.38
N ILE A 128 -9.99 21.82 -3.45
CA ILE A 128 -9.71 23.25 -3.45
C ILE A 128 -9.02 23.57 -4.77
N LYS A 129 -9.51 24.58 -5.48
CA LYS A 129 -8.92 25.02 -6.74
C LYS A 129 -7.73 25.93 -6.46
N PHE A 130 -6.56 25.61 -7.05
CA PHE A 130 -5.32 26.35 -6.77
C PHE A 130 -5.35 27.82 -7.21
N SER A 131 -6.14 28.16 -8.24
CA SER A 131 -6.12 29.50 -8.81
C SER A 131 -6.80 30.58 -7.93
N ASP A 132 -7.77 30.18 -7.07
CA ASP A 132 -8.59 31.10 -6.31
C ASP A 132 -9.04 30.58 -4.95
N ASP A 133 -8.50 29.44 -4.52
CA ASP A 133 -8.81 28.77 -3.25
C ASP A 133 -10.31 28.44 -3.07
N SER A 134 -11.07 28.39 -4.17
CA SER A 134 -12.48 28.00 -4.13
C SER A 134 -12.67 26.50 -3.85
N GLU A 135 -13.77 26.17 -3.19
CA GLU A 135 -14.09 24.80 -2.78
C GLU A 135 -15.09 24.17 -3.75
N TRP A 136 -14.85 22.87 -4.07
CA TRP A 136 -15.62 22.11 -5.04
C TRP A 136 -15.82 20.68 -4.57
N TYR A 137 -16.83 19.99 -5.13
CA TYR A 137 -16.96 18.55 -5.00
C TYR A 137 -17.21 17.90 -6.36
N TRP A 138 -16.79 16.65 -6.50
CA TRP A 138 -16.88 15.91 -7.76
C TRP A 138 -18.26 15.28 -7.95
N ASN A 139 -18.85 15.48 -9.10
CA ASN A 139 -20.05 14.77 -9.55
C ASN A 139 -19.66 13.68 -10.55
N PRO A 140 -19.67 12.40 -10.15
CA PRO A 140 -19.26 11.31 -11.05
C PRO A 140 -20.24 11.07 -12.20
N ASN A 141 -21.50 11.46 -12.05
CA ASN A 141 -22.51 11.26 -13.09
C ASN A 141 -22.32 12.20 -14.27
N THR A 142 -21.81 13.39 -14.04
CA THR A 142 -21.54 14.39 -15.08
C THR A 142 -20.05 14.56 -15.37
N SER A 143 -19.19 13.94 -14.57
CA SER A 143 -17.73 14.12 -14.63
C SER A 143 -17.32 15.59 -14.58
N THR A 144 -17.90 16.33 -13.65
CA THR A 144 -17.64 17.77 -13.45
C THR A 144 -17.48 18.12 -11.97
N TRP A 145 -16.74 19.19 -11.73
CA TRP A 145 -16.67 19.82 -10.42
C TRP A 145 -17.88 20.72 -10.18
N ILE A 146 -18.43 20.65 -8.99
CA ILE A 146 -19.57 21.49 -8.56
C ILE A 146 -19.10 22.37 -7.40
N ALA A 147 -19.37 23.66 -7.48
CA ALA A 147 -19.02 24.62 -6.45
C ALA A 147 -19.76 24.31 -5.13
N ARG A 148 -19.05 24.46 -4.02
CA ARG A 148 -19.59 24.29 -2.66
C ARG A 148 -20.07 25.62 -2.10
#